data_ae2cf973880717ae1526093f1eda4bd5
#
_entry.id   ae2cf973880717ae1526093f1eda4bd5
#
_cell.length_a   1.000
_cell.length_b   1.000
_cell.length_c   1.000
_cell.angle_alpha   90.00
_cell.angle_beta   90.00
_cell.angle_gamma   90.00
#
_symmetry.space_group_name_H-M   'P 1'
#
loop_
_entity.id
_entity.type
_entity.pdbx_description
1 polymer ?
#
loop_
_entity_poly.entity_id
_entity_poly.type
_entity_poly.pdbx_seq_one_letter_code
_entity_poly.pdbx_strand_id
1 'polypeptide(L)'
;MHGAVLPRQPSKRPGPDGLAAVLQDARVPVWTPWPLPPAWLVTGFCAVGDERSGARATAVALSGPGLLSGPADLVLIAEEPGIGLGGHYAGLDGGDPGPGFDGSPPDAKIDISGPAATCGHSVPMWVVGSRPDRAVYVGEAMGDWLWAVLWPAEAGVLMLERQNLLDLREPGMDLDLPYGAYSPRLDE
;
A
#
# COMPACT_ATOMS: atom_id res chain seq x y z
N MET A 1 12.27 24.06 -12.00
CA MET A 1 11.13 24.36 -11.12
C MET A 1 11.06 23.20 -10.15
N HIS A 2 11.39 23.41 -8.87
CA HIS A 2 11.18 22.39 -7.85
C HIS A 2 9.67 22.31 -7.62
N GLY A 3 9.05 21.18 -7.98
CA GLY A 3 7.66 20.92 -7.64
C GLY A 3 7.48 21.04 -6.12
N ALA A 4 6.39 21.65 -5.70
CA ALA A 4 6.06 21.73 -4.29
C ALA A 4 5.90 20.29 -3.77
N VAL A 5 6.81 19.86 -2.89
CA VAL A 5 6.69 18.59 -2.20
C VAL A 5 5.49 18.71 -1.25
N LEU A 6 4.47 17.90 -1.47
CA LEU A 6 3.30 17.88 -0.58
C LEU A 6 3.73 17.41 0.82
N PRO A 7 3.27 18.08 1.87
CA PRO A 7 3.65 17.69 3.23
C PRO A 7 3.12 16.29 3.56
N ARG A 8 4.02 15.43 4.03
CA ARG A 8 3.64 14.15 4.62
C ARG A 8 2.93 14.45 5.95
N GLN A 9 1.71 13.96 6.09
CA GLN A 9 1.00 14.05 7.36
C GLN A 9 1.67 13.13 8.39
N PRO A 10 1.66 13.48 9.69
CA PRO A 10 2.15 12.58 10.72
C PRO A 10 1.50 11.21 10.60
N SER A 11 2.30 10.16 10.75
CA SER A 11 1.81 8.79 10.67
C SER A 11 0.71 8.54 11.70
N LYS A 12 -0.35 7.86 11.29
CA LYS A 12 -1.50 7.58 12.15
C LYS A 12 -1.31 6.24 12.86
N ARG A 13 -1.60 6.23 14.15
CA ARG A 13 -1.55 5.01 14.95
C ARG A 13 -2.59 3.99 14.48
N PRO A 14 -2.31 2.69 14.61
CA PRO A 14 -3.29 1.66 14.31
C PRO A 14 -4.50 1.79 15.24
N GLY A 15 -5.68 1.68 14.66
CA GLY A 15 -6.93 1.79 15.40
C GLY A 15 -8.01 2.46 14.57
N PRO A 16 -9.28 2.39 15.02
CA PRO A 16 -10.41 2.99 14.31
C PRO A 16 -10.26 4.50 14.09
N ASP A 17 -9.73 5.23 15.08
CA ASP A 17 -9.53 6.68 14.97
C ASP A 17 -8.46 7.02 13.91
N GLY A 18 -7.39 6.23 13.84
CA GLY A 18 -6.35 6.40 12.84
C GLY A 18 -6.86 6.14 11.43
N LEU A 19 -7.66 5.10 11.27
CA LEU A 19 -8.35 4.80 10.01
C LEU A 19 -9.32 5.92 9.63
N ALA A 20 -10.20 6.33 10.53
CA ALA A 20 -11.16 7.40 10.28
C ALA A 20 -10.47 8.71 9.83
N ALA A 21 -9.34 9.06 10.46
CA ALA A 21 -8.58 10.25 10.11
C ALA A 21 -7.98 10.17 8.69
N VAL A 22 -7.54 9.00 8.24
CA VAL A 22 -7.06 8.82 6.87
C VAL A 22 -8.20 8.82 5.86
N LEU A 23 -9.31 8.14 6.18
CA LEU A 23 -10.47 8.06 5.28
C LEU A 23 -11.13 9.42 5.04
N GLN A 24 -11.09 10.32 6.03
CA GLN A 24 -11.70 11.64 5.94
C GLN A 24 -11.17 12.45 4.75
N ASP A 25 -9.85 12.37 4.49
CA ASP A 25 -9.18 13.19 3.50
C ASP A 25 -8.70 12.41 2.27
N ALA A 26 -8.80 11.08 2.26
CA ALA A 26 -8.28 10.23 1.20
C ALA A 26 -8.94 10.48 -0.16
N ARG A 27 -8.16 10.89 -1.16
CA ARG A 27 -8.56 11.01 -2.57
C ARG A 27 -8.26 9.76 -3.35
N VAL A 28 -7.19 9.07 -2.98
CA VAL A 28 -6.78 7.78 -3.54
C VAL A 28 -7.27 6.64 -2.66
N PRO A 29 -7.29 5.39 -3.15
CA PRO A 29 -7.69 4.23 -2.37
C PRO A 29 -6.91 4.05 -1.06
N VAL A 30 -7.55 3.46 -0.06
CA VAL A 30 -6.93 3.01 1.19
C VAL A 30 -6.97 1.49 1.18
N TRP A 31 -5.92 0.88 0.64
CA TRP A 31 -5.89 -0.54 0.36
C TRP A 31 -5.62 -1.40 1.60
N THR A 32 -6.39 -2.47 1.76
CA THR A 32 -6.12 -3.54 2.72
C THR A 32 -6.36 -4.90 2.08
N PRO A 33 -5.57 -5.94 2.42
CA PRO A 33 -5.92 -7.31 2.06
C PRO A 33 -7.27 -7.70 2.70
N TRP A 34 -8.15 -8.34 1.93
CA TRP A 34 -9.41 -8.80 2.48
C TRP A 34 -9.88 -10.12 1.86
N PRO A 35 -10.19 -11.15 2.67
CA PRO A 35 -9.97 -11.17 4.13
C PRO A 35 -8.48 -11.04 4.48
N LEU A 36 -8.19 -10.49 5.66
CA LEU A 36 -6.81 -10.46 6.14
C LEU A 36 -6.30 -11.89 6.32
N PRO A 37 -5.07 -12.19 5.90
CA PRO A 37 -4.47 -13.48 6.17
C PRO A 37 -4.43 -13.76 7.68
N PRO A 38 -4.49 -15.03 8.11
CA PRO A 38 -4.44 -15.38 9.52
C PRO A 38 -3.23 -14.79 10.25
N ALA A 39 -3.47 -14.22 11.42
CA ALA A 39 -2.46 -13.58 12.29
C ALA A 39 -1.80 -12.31 11.70
N TRP A 40 -2.31 -11.76 10.61
CA TRP A 40 -1.92 -10.44 10.13
C TRP A 40 -2.71 -9.35 10.84
N LEU A 41 -2.02 -8.25 11.17
CA LEU A 41 -2.56 -7.11 11.90
C LEU A 41 -2.29 -5.82 11.13
N VAL A 42 -3.21 -4.88 11.19
CA VAL A 42 -3.00 -3.50 10.72
C VAL A 42 -2.15 -2.77 11.76
N THR A 43 -1.03 -2.21 11.34
CA THR A 43 -0.02 -1.63 12.24
C THR A 43 0.19 -0.14 12.02
N GLY A 44 -0.61 0.49 11.20
CA GLY A 44 -0.64 1.95 11.06
C GLY A 44 -1.03 2.44 9.69
N PHE A 45 -1.13 3.75 9.60
CA PHE A 45 -1.55 4.47 8.39
C PHE A 45 -0.65 5.68 8.16
N CYS A 46 -0.51 6.08 6.89
CA CYS A 46 0.16 7.31 6.50
C CYS A 46 -0.62 7.96 5.35
N ALA A 47 -0.53 9.27 5.24
CA ALA A 47 -1.12 10.02 4.14
C ALA A 47 -0.20 11.17 3.71
N VAL A 48 -0.25 11.54 2.44
CA VAL A 48 0.46 12.69 1.87
C VAL A 48 -0.55 13.58 1.15
N GLY A 49 -0.62 14.81 1.57
CA GLY A 49 -1.55 15.80 1.01
C GLY A 49 -1.69 17.01 1.92
N ASP A 50 -2.53 17.93 1.52
CA ASP A 50 -2.85 19.14 2.28
C ASP A 50 -4.38 19.31 2.44
N GLU A 51 -4.79 20.26 3.26
CA GLU A 51 -6.21 20.52 3.55
C GLU A 51 -7.03 20.90 2.31
N ARG A 52 -6.40 21.38 1.24
CA ARG A 52 -7.08 21.82 0.00
C ARG A 52 -7.25 20.66 -0.98
N SER A 53 -6.18 19.89 -1.16
CA SER A 53 -6.14 18.80 -2.15
C SER A 53 -6.63 17.47 -1.57
N GLY A 54 -6.71 17.36 -0.26
CA GLY A 54 -6.88 16.09 0.42
C GLY A 54 -5.61 15.22 0.32
N ALA A 55 -5.69 13.99 0.78
CA ALA A 55 -4.58 13.04 0.70
C ALA A 55 -4.52 12.41 -0.69
N ARG A 56 -3.46 12.72 -1.43
CA ARG A 56 -3.16 12.25 -2.79
C ARG A 56 -2.26 11.01 -2.80
N ALA A 57 -1.81 10.59 -1.63
CA ALA A 57 -1.24 9.28 -1.39
C ALA A 57 -1.64 8.79 -0.01
N THR A 58 -1.82 7.48 0.12
CA THR A 58 -2.13 6.79 1.37
C THR A 58 -1.25 5.56 1.49
N ALA A 59 -0.93 5.18 2.71
CA ALA A 59 -0.23 3.94 3.01
C ALA A 59 -0.89 3.23 4.20
N VAL A 60 -1.01 1.92 4.09
CA VAL A 60 -1.48 1.02 5.16
C VAL A 60 -0.36 0.04 5.46
N ALA A 61 0.12 0.06 6.70
CA ALA A 61 1.11 -0.89 7.18
C ALA A 61 0.43 -2.09 7.84
N LEU A 62 0.95 -3.26 7.56
CA LEU A 62 0.49 -4.54 8.09
C LEU A 62 1.71 -5.36 8.54
N SER A 63 1.53 -6.17 9.56
CA SER A 63 2.56 -7.10 10.02
C SER A 63 1.94 -8.46 10.34
N GLY A 64 2.66 -9.51 10.03
CA GLY A 64 2.20 -10.89 10.27
C GLY A 64 3.29 -11.92 10.04
N PRO A 65 2.94 -13.21 10.04
CA PRO A 65 3.89 -14.26 9.73
C PRO A 65 4.26 -14.25 8.25
N GLY A 66 5.55 -14.41 7.95
CA GLY A 66 6.03 -14.67 6.59
C GLY A 66 5.76 -16.12 6.17
N LEU A 67 5.71 -16.37 4.86
CA LEU A 67 5.48 -17.74 4.33
C LEU A 67 6.69 -18.67 4.51
N LEU A 68 7.89 -18.14 4.48
CA LEU A 68 9.11 -18.96 4.58
C LEU A 68 9.56 -19.10 6.03
N SER A 69 9.68 -18.01 6.74
CA SER A 69 10.07 -17.99 8.16
C SER A 69 9.96 -16.58 8.74
N GLY A 70 9.73 -16.50 10.06
CA GLY A 70 9.77 -15.25 10.81
C GLY A 70 8.62 -14.28 10.50
N PRO A 71 8.70 -13.07 11.07
CA PRO A 71 7.73 -12.00 10.81
C PRO A 71 7.97 -11.36 9.43
N ALA A 72 6.89 -10.84 8.88
CA ALA A 72 6.92 -10.01 7.68
C ALA A 72 6.12 -8.73 7.91
N ASP A 73 6.59 -7.64 7.27
CA ASP A 73 5.87 -6.38 7.18
C ASP A 73 5.45 -6.15 5.72
N LEU A 74 4.29 -5.58 5.54
CA LEU A 74 3.77 -5.16 4.23
C LEU A 74 3.27 -3.72 4.36
N VAL A 75 3.69 -2.85 3.44
CA VAL A 75 3.10 -1.52 3.27
C VAL A 75 2.44 -1.47 1.90
N LEU A 76 1.12 -1.30 1.88
CA LEU A 76 0.34 -1.07 0.67
C LEU A 76 0.14 0.42 0.50
N ILE A 77 0.47 0.94 -0.70
CA ILE A 77 0.40 2.37 -0.98
C ILE A 77 -0.45 2.58 -2.22
N ALA A 78 -1.36 3.54 -2.14
CA ALA A 78 -2.00 4.14 -3.30
C ALA A 78 -1.50 5.57 -3.45
N GLU A 79 -1.14 5.99 -4.66
CA GLU A 79 -0.72 7.36 -4.89
C GLU A 79 -1.00 7.83 -6.32
N GLU A 80 -1.34 9.09 -6.47
CA GLU A 80 -1.36 9.74 -7.76
C GLU A 80 0.07 9.81 -8.33
N PRO A 81 0.26 9.61 -9.65
CA PRO A 81 1.57 9.72 -10.27
C PRO A 81 2.31 11.01 -9.91
N GLY A 82 3.59 10.89 -9.56
CA GLY A 82 4.46 12.02 -9.22
C GLY A 82 4.44 12.45 -7.76
N ILE A 83 3.69 11.81 -6.87
CA ILE A 83 3.71 12.10 -5.43
C ILE A 83 4.98 11.54 -4.77
N GLY A 84 5.33 10.28 -5.09
CA GLY A 84 6.60 9.70 -4.69
C GLY A 84 6.63 9.00 -3.34
N LEU A 85 5.48 8.75 -2.71
CA LEU A 85 5.42 8.01 -1.45
C LEU A 85 5.88 6.57 -1.63
N GLY A 86 5.41 5.89 -2.70
CA GLY A 86 5.81 4.52 -3.03
C GLY A 86 7.30 4.42 -3.34
N GLY A 87 7.82 5.34 -4.15
CA GLY A 87 9.26 5.43 -4.44
C GLY A 87 10.11 5.64 -3.19
N HIS A 88 9.63 6.46 -2.25
CA HIS A 88 10.30 6.68 -0.96
C HIS A 88 10.42 5.37 -0.14
N TYR A 89 9.32 4.63 0.05
CA TYR A 89 9.35 3.35 0.74
C TYR A 89 10.13 2.27 -0.02
N ALA A 90 10.10 2.31 -1.34
CA ALA A 90 10.92 1.44 -2.18
C ALA A 90 12.41 1.74 -2.07
N GLY A 91 12.78 2.96 -1.66
CA GLY A 91 14.15 3.45 -1.64
C GLY A 91 14.67 3.79 -3.03
N LEU A 92 13.78 4.24 -3.93
CA LEU A 92 14.11 4.73 -5.27
C LEU A 92 14.48 6.21 -5.24
N ASP A 93 15.34 6.63 -6.16
CA ASP A 93 15.73 8.04 -6.31
C ASP A 93 14.62 8.90 -6.95
N GLY A 94 13.62 8.28 -7.57
CA GLY A 94 12.49 8.92 -8.24
C GLY A 94 11.16 8.68 -7.54
N GLY A 95 10.17 9.51 -7.86
CA GLY A 95 8.81 9.38 -7.31
C GLY A 95 7.95 8.31 -7.98
N ASP A 96 8.31 7.87 -9.17
CA ASP A 96 7.57 6.88 -9.98
C ASP A 96 8.44 5.64 -10.25
N PRO A 97 7.85 4.52 -10.67
CA PRO A 97 8.59 3.25 -10.86
C PRO A 97 9.66 3.32 -11.95
N GLY A 98 9.70 4.39 -12.71
CA GLY A 98 10.65 4.59 -13.80
C GLY A 98 10.15 4.07 -15.14
N PRO A 99 10.79 4.47 -16.26
CA PRO A 99 10.36 4.08 -17.60
C PRO A 99 10.65 2.60 -17.85
N GLY A 100 9.66 1.92 -18.45
CA GLY A 100 9.82 0.53 -18.90
C GLY A 100 9.76 -0.52 -17.77
N PHE A 101 9.29 -0.16 -16.57
CA PHE A 101 9.11 -1.12 -15.48
C PHE A 101 8.16 -2.27 -15.89
N ASP A 102 7.21 -2.00 -16.77
CA ASP A 102 6.19 -2.90 -17.31
C ASP A 102 6.59 -3.57 -18.64
N GLY A 103 7.84 -3.44 -19.05
CA GLY A 103 8.37 -3.98 -20.31
C GLY A 103 8.48 -5.51 -20.38
N SER A 104 8.23 -6.22 -19.28
CA SER A 104 8.21 -7.68 -19.17
C SER A 104 6.83 -8.18 -18.75
N PRO A 105 6.54 -9.48 -18.85
CA PRO A 105 5.36 -10.05 -18.22
C PRO A 105 5.31 -9.73 -16.71
N PRO A 106 4.13 -9.53 -16.13
CA PRO A 106 4.02 -9.21 -14.71
C PRO A 106 4.51 -10.36 -13.82
N ASP A 107 5.15 -10.02 -12.72
CA ASP A 107 5.69 -10.96 -11.74
C ASP A 107 4.62 -11.49 -10.78
N ALA A 108 3.57 -10.70 -10.54
CA ALA A 108 2.46 -11.04 -9.66
C ALA A 108 1.15 -10.42 -10.15
N LYS A 109 0.05 -10.79 -9.51
CA LYS A 109 -1.27 -10.19 -9.74
C LYS A 109 -1.99 -10.01 -8.42
N ILE A 110 -2.67 -8.87 -8.30
CA ILE A 110 -3.54 -8.56 -7.18
C ILE A 110 -4.96 -8.41 -7.70
N ASP A 111 -5.91 -9.07 -7.08
CA ASP A 111 -7.32 -8.86 -7.38
C ASP A 111 -7.87 -7.73 -6.51
N ILE A 112 -8.65 -6.85 -7.08
CA ILE A 112 -9.34 -5.78 -6.36
C ILE A 112 -10.81 -6.14 -6.29
N SER A 113 -11.35 -6.22 -5.07
CA SER A 113 -12.78 -6.40 -4.85
C SER A 113 -13.49 -5.06 -4.72
N GLY A 114 -14.59 -4.91 -5.42
CA GLY A 114 -15.56 -3.83 -5.16
C GLY A 114 -16.67 -4.30 -4.21
N PRO A 115 -17.49 -3.37 -3.68
CA PRO A 115 -18.54 -3.68 -2.68
C PRO A 115 -19.62 -4.62 -3.19
N ALA A 116 -19.75 -4.76 -4.49
CA ALA A 116 -20.78 -5.59 -5.11
C ALA A 116 -20.29 -6.98 -5.52
N ALA A 117 -19.10 -7.42 -5.15
CA ALA A 117 -18.52 -8.75 -5.48
C ALA A 117 -18.63 -9.19 -6.99
N THR A 118 -19.05 -8.28 -7.86
CA THR A 118 -19.53 -8.63 -9.20
C THR A 118 -18.51 -8.47 -10.31
N CYS A 119 -17.43 -7.73 -10.10
CA CYS A 119 -16.34 -7.62 -11.10
C CYS A 119 -15.05 -7.19 -10.40
N GLY A 120 -14.34 -8.15 -9.81
CA GLY A 120 -12.97 -7.92 -9.39
C GLY A 120 -12.08 -7.62 -10.60
N HIS A 121 -11.24 -6.60 -10.51
CA HIS A 121 -10.17 -6.40 -11.48
C HIS A 121 -8.92 -7.09 -11.01
N SER A 122 -8.22 -7.75 -11.92
CA SER A 122 -6.88 -8.26 -11.65
C SER A 122 -5.86 -7.21 -12.10
N VAL A 123 -5.10 -6.69 -11.17
CA VAL A 123 -4.03 -5.70 -11.39
C VAL A 123 -2.72 -6.44 -11.57
N PRO A 124 -2.05 -6.30 -12.72
CA PRO A 124 -0.71 -6.84 -12.90
C PRO A 124 0.29 -6.03 -12.06
N MET A 125 1.25 -6.72 -11.44
CA MET A 125 2.28 -6.15 -10.59
C MET A 125 3.66 -6.54 -11.09
N TRP A 126 4.58 -5.60 -11.15
CA TRP A 126 5.96 -5.81 -11.56
C TRP A 126 6.92 -5.54 -10.42
N VAL A 127 7.94 -6.38 -10.31
CA VAL A 127 9.05 -6.15 -9.40
C VAL A 127 9.86 -4.96 -9.91
N VAL A 128 10.15 -4.02 -9.04
CA VAL A 128 11.06 -2.91 -9.33
C VAL A 128 12.31 -3.00 -8.48
N GLY A 129 13.43 -2.50 -9.00
CA GLY A 129 14.67 -2.42 -8.27
C GLY A 129 14.49 -1.61 -6.99
N SER A 130 14.98 -2.15 -5.87
CA SER A 130 14.80 -1.57 -4.56
C SER A 130 16.02 -1.81 -3.68
N ARG A 131 15.98 -1.38 -2.42
CA ARG A 131 16.99 -1.74 -1.43
C ARG A 131 16.98 -3.26 -1.18
N PRO A 132 18.15 -3.86 -0.84
CA PRO A 132 18.26 -5.32 -0.70
C PRO A 132 17.49 -5.89 0.51
N ASP A 133 17.04 -5.06 1.43
CA ASP A 133 16.29 -5.46 2.62
C ASP A 133 14.78 -5.64 2.38
N ARG A 134 14.30 -5.31 1.18
CA ARG A 134 12.86 -5.31 0.84
C ARG A 134 12.58 -5.82 -0.56
N ALA A 135 11.38 -6.33 -0.77
CA ALA A 135 10.83 -6.59 -2.09
C ALA A 135 9.78 -5.53 -2.42
N VAL A 136 9.77 -5.05 -3.66
CA VAL A 136 8.84 -4.00 -4.09
C VAL A 136 8.16 -4.41 -5.37
N TYR A 137 6.85 -4.33 -5.34
CA TYR A 137 5.97 -4.56 -6.49
C TYR A 137 5.17 -3.29 -6.77
N VAL A 138 4.97 -2.98 -8.04
CA VAL A 138 4.16 -1.84 -8.47
C VAL A 138 3.24 -2.22 -9.63
N GLY A 139 2.06 -1.64 -9.64
CA GLY A 139 1.08 -1.72 -10.73
C GLY A 139 0.21 -0.49 -10.74
N GLU A 140 -0.73 -0.43 -11.66
CA GLU A 140 -1.72 0.65 -11.75
C GLU A 140 -3.10 0.11 -11.38
N ALA A 141 -3.77 0.78 -10.44
CA ALA A 141 -5.10 0.45 -9.99
C ALA A 141 -5.96 1.71 -9.92
N MET A 142 -7.06 1.74 -10.66
CA MET A 142 -8.02 2.86 -10.68
C MET A 142 -7.41 4.21 -11.13
N GLY A 143 -6.33 4.19 -11.92
CA GLY A 143 -5.63 5.38 -12.40
C GLY A 143 -4.52 5.88 -11.47
N ASP A 144 -4.31 5.22 -10.34
CA ASP A 144 -3.28 5.53 -9.35
C ASP A 144 -2.22 4.42 -9.31
N TRP A 145 -1.01 4.75 -8.85
CA TRP A 145 -0.02 3.71 -8.54
C TRP A 145 -0.45 2.89 -7.33
N LEU A 146 -0.38 1.57 -7.46
CA LEU A 146 -0.49 0.62 -6.37
C LEU A 146 0.89 0.02 -6.10
N TRP A 147 1.45 0.29 -4.91
CA TRP A 147 2.70 -0.31 -4.48
C TRP A 147 2.48 -1.30 -3.35
N ALA A 148 3.25 -2.38 -3.38
CA ALA A 148 3.38 -3.31 -2.28
C ALA A 148 4.87 -3.42 -1.91
N VAL A 149 5.21 -2.95 -0.72
CA VAL A 149 6.59 -3.01 -0.20
C VAL A 149 6.62 -3.98 0.97
N LEU A 150 7.49 -4.99 0.87
CA LEU A 150 7.55 -6.10 1.83
C LEU A 150 8.94 -6.22 2.46
N TRP A 151 8.95 -6.43 3.76
CA TRP A 151 10.16 -6.70 4.55
C TRP A 151 10.02 -8.03 5.31
N PRO A 152 11.11 -8.79 5.42
CA PRO A 152 12.36 -8.68 4.64
C PRO A 152 12.12 -8.98 3.15
N ALA A 153 13.15 -8.86 2.31
CA ALA A 153 13.03 -9.09 0.86
C ALA A 153 12.42 -10.46 0.51
N GLU A 154 12.70 -11.48 1.31
CA GLU A 154 12.14 -12.83 1.15
C GLU A 154 10.63 -12.88 1.36
N ALA A 155 10.04 -11.90 2.04
CA ALA A 155 8.59 -11.80 2.18
C ALA A 155 7.89 -11.50 0.85
N GLY A 156 8.64 -11.09 -0.18
CA GLY A 156 8.12 -10.94 -1.54
C GLY A 156 7.39 -12.17 -2.08
N VAL A 157 7.69 -13.37 -1.57
CA VAL A 157 6.97 -14.61 -1.94
C VAL A 157 5.48 -14.56 -1.60
N LEU A 158 5.05 -13.70 -0.68
CA LEU A 158 3.63 -13.45 -0.39
C LEU A 158 2.85 -12.97 -1.63
N MET A 159 3.52 -12.27 -2.54
CA MET A 159 2.91 -11.76 -3.76
C MET A 159 2.69 -12.84 -4.82
N LEU A 160 3.31 -14.02 -4.67
CA LEU A 160 3.06 -15.18 -5.54
C LEU A 160 1.74 -15.88 -5.20
N GLU A 161 1.23 -15.68 -3.99
CA GLU A 161 -0.12 -16.09 -3.63
C GLU A 161 -1.13 -15.06 -4.14
N ARG A 162 -2.34 -15.54 -4.40
CA ARG A 162 -3.41 -14.67 -4.85
C ARG A 162 -3.82 -13.72 -3.74
N GLN A 163 -3.52 -12.45 -3.92
CA GLN A 163 -3.90 -11.39 -3.00
C GLN A 163 -5.20 -10.74 -3.49
N ASN A 164 -6.09 -10.44 -2.57
CA ASN A 164 -7.30 -9.68 -2.86
C ASN A 164 -7.30 -8.42 -1.99
N LEU A 165 -7.43 -7.26 -2.62
CA LEU A 165 -7.49 -5.97 -1.93
C LEU A 165 -8.89 -5.39 -1.94
N LEU A 166 -9.16 -4.65 -0.88
CA LEU A 166 -10.37 -3.88 -0.67
C LEU A 166 -10.00 -2.43 -0.42
N ASP A 167 -10.76 -1.50 -0.99
CA ASP A 167 -10.65 -0.08 -0.68
C ASP A 167 -11.49 0.26 0.55
N LEU A 168 -10.85 0.65 1.64
CA LEU A 168 -11.53 0.99 2.90
C LEU A 168 -12.38 2.26 2.83
N ARG A 169 -12.34 3.02 1.73
CA ARG A 169 -13.23 4.16 1.49
C ARG A 169 -14.63 3.74 1.09
N GLU A 170 -14.82 2.49 0.70
CA GLU A 170 -16.11 1.99 0.23
C GLU A 170 -17.20 2.16 1.31
N PRO A 171 -18.32 2.82 0.98
CA PRO A 171 -19.35 3.12 1.97
C PRO A 171 -20.05 1.85 2.47
N GLY A 172 -20.38 1.83 3.76
CA GLY A 172 -21.12 0.75 4.40
C GLY A 172 -20.27 -0.43 4.84
N MET A 173 -18.94 -0.30 4.80
CA MET A 173 -18.02 -1.29 5.28
C MET A 173 -17.66 -1.02 6.74
N ASP A 174 -18.31 -1.72 7.64
CA ASP A 174 -17.90 -1.78 9.05
C ASP A 174 -17.03 -3.03 9.23
N LEU A 175 -15.74 -2.86 8.95
CA LEU A 175 -14.77 -3.93 9.07
C LEU A 175 -14.14 -3.90 10.46
N ASP A 176 -14.32 -4.98 11.21
CA ASP A 176 -13.57 -5.22 12.44
C ASP A 176 -12.14 -5.64 12.09
N LEU A 177 -11.27 -4.65 11.85
CA LEU A 177 -9.87 -4.89 11.53
C LEU A 177 -9.08 -5.20 12.79
N PRO A 178 -8.27 -6.27 12.81
CA PRO A 178 -7.38 -6.53 13.92
C PRO A 178 -6.19 -5.55 13.86
N TYR A 179 -5.97 -4.82 14.95
CA TYR A 179 -4.90 -3.85 15.07
C TYR A 179 -3.75 -4.39 15.92
N GLY A 180 -2.52 -4.12 15.49
CA GLY A 180 -1.29 -4.46 16.17
C GLY A 180 -0.53 -3.25 16.73
N ALA A 181 0.74 -3.45 17.08
CA ALA A 181 1.63 -2.36 17.47
C ALA A 181 1.97 -1.49 16.27
N TYR A 182 2.23 -0.21 16.51
CA TYR A 182 2.61 0.74 15.45
C TYR A 182 3.87 0.28 14.72
N SER A 183 3.81 0.31 13.39
CA SER A 183 4.92 -0.10 12.53
C SER A 183 5.99 1.00 12.42
N PRO A 184 7.26 0.70 12.73
CA PRO A 184 8.36 1.63 12.50
C PRO A 184 8.62 1.88 11.01
N ARG A 185 8.12 1.03 10.12
CA ARG A 185 8.27 1.19 8.66
C ARG A 185 7.63 2.48 8.16
N LEU A 186 6.61 2.97 8.83
CA LEU A 186 5.95 4.22 8.46
C LEU A 186 6.77 5.48 8.77
N ASP A 187 7.85 5.34 9.55
CA ASP A 187 8.74 6.45 9.92
C ASP A 187 10.06 6.45 9.13
N GLU A 188 10.26 5.48 8.23
CA GLU A 188 11.45 5.38 7.35
C GLU A 188 11.53 6.49 6.30
#